data_4f0facd32783d831ec8096f66f15511a
#
_entry.id   4f0facd32783d831ec8096f66f15511a
#
_cell.length_a   1.000
_cell.length_b   1.000
_cell.length_c   1.000
_cell.angle_alpha   90.00
_cell.angle_beta   90.00
_cell.angle_gamma   90.00
#
_symmetry.space_group_name_H-M   'P 1'
#
loop_
_entity.id
_entity.type
_entity.pdbx_description
1 polymer ?
#
loop_
_entity_poly.entity_id
_entity_poly.type
_entity_poly.pdbx_seq_one_letter_code
_entity_poly.pdbx_strand_id
1 'polypeptide(L)'
;MQRQSNQCCYCRTILHGTGSFMIDREHILPKSKYSKLTYNISNLSVACKRCNMEIKKDELGFIRSIQDIEANFDDESQYLFIHPNHEKYSNFIIRRQEQVGDHCAIKYIYDEGCEKSKFTYNYFKLEGLEIDSINETQGLTRTDSQENLKLRLEQEIERLRNQLNALNI
;
A
#
# COMPACT_ATOMS: atom_id res chain seq x y z
N MET A 1 7.47 7.07 11.51
CA MET A 1 6.92 5.75 11.89
C MET A 1 5.54 5.88 12.55
N GLN A 2 5.38 6.59 13.69
CA GLN A 2 4.07 6.74 14.37
C GLN A 2 2.97 7.30 13.46
N ARG A 3 3.26 8.34 12.66
CA ARG A 3 2.32 8.93 11.68
C ARG A 3 1.73 7.93 10.69
N GLN A 4 2.41 6.82 10.43
CA GLN A 4 2.03 5.78 9.47
C GLN A 4 1.61 4.48 10.18
N SER A 5 1.34 4.51 11.49
CA SER A 5 0.98 3.32 12.29
C SER A 5 2.01 2.19 12.14
N ASN A 6 3.31 2.54 12.02
CA ASN A 6 4.43 1.60 11.82
C ASN A 6 4.28 0.69 10.60
N GLN A 7 3.66 1.18 9.54
CA GLN A 7 3.44 0.45 8.29
C GLN A 7 4.14 1.16 7.13
N CYS A 8 4.45 0.42 6.08
CA CYS A 8 4.91 0.99 4.81
C CYS A 8 3.86 1.96 4.26
N CYS A 9 4.29 3.14 3.81
CA CYS A 9 3.40 4.18 3.30
C CYS A 9 2.63 3.74 2.03
N TYR A 10 3.15 2.78 1.28
CA TYR A 10 2.58 2.32 0.02
C TYR A 10 1.81 1.00 0.12
N CYS A 11 2.40 -0.04 0.70
CA CYS A 11 1.77 -1.37 0.75
C CYS A 11 1.17 -1.73 2.10
N ARG A 12 1.31 -0.86 3.10
CA ARG A 12 0.79 -1.06 4.46
C ARG A 12 1.30 -2.32 5.18
N THR A 13 2.37 -2.95 4.68
CA THR A 13 3.04 -4.02 5.42
C THR A 13 3.58 -3.48 6.74
N ILE A 14 3.38 -4.23 7.83
CA ILE A 14 3.86 -3.86 9.16
C ILE A 14 5.38 -3.84 9.17
N LEU A 15 5.96 -2.73 9.63
CA LEU A 15 7.42 -2.51 9.71
C LEU A 15 7.93 -2.58 11.16
N HIS A 16 7.02 -2.67 12.13
CA HIS A 16 7.38 -2.76 13.53
C HIS A 16 8.07 -4.09 13.83
N GLY A 17 9.22 -4.04 14.50
CA GLY A 17 9.97 -5.24 14.88
C GLY A 17 10.81 -5.88 13.76
N THR A 18 10.74 -5.38 12.53
CA THR A 18 11.48 -5.98 11.39
C THR A 18 12.94 -5.54 11.28
N GLY A 19 13.38 -4.61 12.14
CA GLY A 19 14.72 -4.03 12.06
C GLY A 19 14.95 -3.12 10.84
N SER A 20 16.16 -2.57 10.74
CA SER A 20 16.52 -1.63 9.68
C SER A 20 16.61 -2.27 8.28
N PHE A 21 16.67 -3.60 8.18
CA PHE A 21 16.78 -4.30 6.91
C PHE A 21 15.54 -4.15 6.03
N MET A 22 14.35 -3.99 6.64
CA MET A 22 13.08 -3.88 5.91
C MET A 22 12.63 -2.45 5.71
N ILE A 23 13.23 -1.49 6.41
CA ILE A 23 12.78 -0.10 6.50
C ILE A 23 13.71 0.79 5.68
N ASP A 24 13.10 1.72 4.94
CA ASP A 24 13.85 2.72 4.20
C ASP A 24 13.22 4.10 4.38
N ARG A 25 14.08 5.14 4.32
CA ARG A 25 13.63 6.53 4.24
C ARG A 25 13.21 6.81 2.82
N GLU A 26 11.94 7.04 2.64
CA GLU A 26 11.34 7.32 1.34
C GLU A 26 11.34 8.81 1.04
N HIS A 27 11.82 9.17 -0.16
CA HIS A 27 11.59 10.48 -0.76
C HIS A 27 10.50 10.33 -1.81
N ILE A 28 9.32 10.92 -1.56
CA ILE A 28 8.16 10.81 -2.46
C ILE A 28 8.53 11.30 -3.86
N LEU A 29 9.07 12.51 -3.97
CA LEU A 29 9.82 12.96 -5.14
C LEU A 29 11.30 12.60 -4.96
N PRO A 30 11.90 11.84 -5.89
CA PRO A 30 13.26 11.33 -5.74
C PRO A 30 14.29 12.44 -5.54
N LYS A 31 15.12 12.33 -4.51
CA LYS A 31 16.17 13.32 -4.21
C LYS A 31 17.20 13.49 -5.32
N SER A 32 17.38 12.48 -6.17
CA SER A 32 18.26 12.54 -7.35
C SER A 32 17.79 13.56 -8.38
N LYS A 33 16.48 13.84 -8.43
CA LYS A 33 15.84 14.77 -9.38
C LYS A 33 15.38 16.06 -8.71
N TYR A 34 15.05 16.02 -7.42
CA TYR A 34 14.49 17.13 -6.64
C TYR A 34 15.32 17.38 -5.36
N SER A 35 16.58 17.76 -5.52
CA SER A 35 17.55 17.89 -4.43
C SER A 35 17.11 18.89 -3.35
N LYS A 36 16.40 19.95 -3.70
CA LYS A 36 15.85 20.95 -2.77
C LYS A 36 14.84 20.36 -1.78
N LEU A 37 14.17 19.25 -2.16
CA LEU A 37 13.16 18.60 -1.34
C LEU A 37 13.75 17.47 -0.47
N THR A 38 15.06 17.25 -0.48
CA THR A 38 15.73 16.14 0.24
C THR A 38 15.42 16.12 1.72
N TYR A 39 15.33 17.29 2.36
CA TYR A 39 15.06 17.41 3.80
C TYR A 39 13.66 17.95 4.12
N ASN A 40 12.82 18.11 3.10
CA ASN A 40 11.46 18.58 3.30
C ASN A 40 10.62 17.46 3.91
N ILE A 41 10.02 17.71 5.08
CA ILE A 41 9.24 16.69 5.83
C ILE A 41 8.00 16.22 5.07
N SER A 42 7.40 17.09 4.24
CA SER A 42 6.25 16.72 3.40
C SER A 42 6.65 15.80 2.23
N ASN A 43 7.94 15.81 1.84
CA ASN A 43 8.49 14.89 0.84
C ASN A 43 9.07 13.61 1.46
N LEU A 44 9.06 13.48 2.80
CA LEU A 44 9.65 12.34 3.49
C LEU A 44 8.57 11.41 4.05
N SER A 45 8.76 10.12 3.87
CA SER A 45 7.92 9.07 4.42
C SER A 45 8.76 7.85 4.81
N VAL A 46 8.12 6.76 5.21
CA VAL A 46 8.79 5.49 5.51
C VAL A 46 8.18 4.39 4.64
N ALA A 47 9.02 3.70 3.89
CA ALA A 47 8.62 2.60 3.04
C ALA A 47 9.37 1.31 3.37
N CYS A 48 8.85 0.18 2.94
CA CYS A 48 9.64 -1.04 2.87
C CYS A 48 10.58 -0.98 1.65
N LYS A 49 11.69 -1.69 1.72
CA LYS A 49 12.68 -1.72 0.63
C LYS A 49 12.09 -2.16 -0.71
N ARG A 50 11.16 -3.12 -0.69
CA ARG A 50 10.46 -3.54 -1.91
C ARG A 50 9.78 -2.36 -2.61
N CYS A 51 8.97 -1.59 -1.88
CA CYS A 51 8.24 -0.47 -2.48
C CYS A 51 9.17 0.66 -2.92
N ASN A 52 10.19 0.98 -2.11
CA ASN A 52 11.11 2.06 -2.41
C ASN A 52 12.15 1.67 -3.47
N MET A 53 12.92 0.60 -3.22
CA MET A 53 14.11 0.28 -4.02
C MET A 53 13.81 -0.59 -5.25
N GLU A 54 12.79 -1.45 -5.20
CA GLU A 54 12.50 -2.38 -6.30
C GLU A 54 11.43 -1.85 -7.24
N ILE A 55 10.41 -1.15 -6.71
CA ILE A 55 9.26 -0.69 -7.49
C ILE A 55 9.39 0.78 -7.87
N LYS A 56 9.32 1.69 -6.89
CA LYS A 56 9.26 3.13 -7.17
C LYS A 56 10.59 3.69 -7.66
N LYS A 57 11.69 3.36 -7.01
CA LYS A 57 13.04 3.84 -7.36
C LYS A 57 13.07 5.38 -7.49
N ASP A 58 13.66 5.88 -8.57
CA ASP A 58 13.71 7.29 -8.96
C ASP A 58 12.79 7.60 -10.17
N GLU A 59 11.82 6.72 -10.44
CA GLU A 59 10.83 6.91 -11.49
C GLU A 59 9.87 8.05 -11.17
N LEU A 60 9.30 8.66 -12.22
CA LEU A 60 8.34 9.76 -12.13
C LEU A 60 6.97 9.43 -12.76
N GLY A 61 6.77 8.20 -13.22
CA GLY A 61 5.54 7.78 -13.90
C GLY A 61 4.26 7.85 -13.06
N PHE A 62 4.38 8.23 -11.80
CA PHE A 62 3.26 8.45 -10.89
C PHE A 62 2.85 9.93 -10.76
N ILE A 63 3.48 10.84 -11.52
CA ILE A 63 3.22 12.29 -11.49
C ILE A 63 2.37 12.65 -12.71
N ARG A 64 1.33 13.45 -12.52
CA ARG A 64 0.46 13.92 -13.62
C ARG A 64 1.16 14.95 -14.51
N SER A 65 1.84 15.95 -13.91
CA SER A 65 2.58 16.98 -14.62
C SER A 65 3.95 17.18 -14.00
N ILE A 66 5.01 16.87 -14.76
CA ILE A 66 6.39 17.00 -14.29
C ILE A 66 6.83 18.49 -14.21
N GLN A 67 6.26 19.35 -15.06
CA GLN A 67 6.71 20.73 -15.20
C GLN A 67 6.54 21.57 -13.93
N ASP A 68 5.43 21.32 -13.20
CA ASP A 68 5.06 22.14 -12.04
C ASP A 68 5.21 21.42 -10.70
N ILE A 69 5.65 20.16 -10.72
CA ILE A 69 5.63 19.31 -9.53
C ILE A 69 6.54 19.83 -8.40
N GLU A 70 7.67 20.46 -8.70
CA GLU A 70 8.56 20.98 -7.66
C GLU A 70 7.92 22.13 -6.87
N ALA A 71 7.07 22.93 -7.51
CA ALA A 71 6.33 24.00 -6.86
C ALA A 71 5.06 23.50 -6.14
N ASN A 72 4.49 22.39 -6.61
CA ASN A 72 3.21 21.83 -6.13
C ASN A 72 3.39 20.42 -5.55
N PHE A 73 4.56 20.14 -4.99
CA PHE A 73 4.90 18.78 -4.51
C PHE A 73 4.07 18.31 -3.33
N ASP A 74 3.39 19.19 -2.63
CA ASP A 74 2.49 18.91 -1.51
C ASP A 74 1.00 18.87 -1.92
N ASP A 75 0.70 19.11 -3.21
CA ASP A 75 -0.64 18.94 -3.77
C ASP A 75 -0.86 17.47 -4.17
N GLU A 76 -1.71 16.76 -3.42
CA GLU A 76 -2.02 15.35 -3.67
C GLU A 76 -2.69 15.09 -5.04
N SER A 77 -3.27 16.12 -5.67
CA SER A 77 -3.88 15.99 -7.00
C SER A 77 -2.85 15.77 -8.11
N GLN A 78 -1.58 16.15 -7.87
CA GLN A 78 -0.47 15.96 -8.81
C GLN A 78 -0.02 14.49 -8.90
N TYR A 79 -0.48 13.64 -7.97
CA TYR A 79 -0.05 12.25 -7.86
C TYR A 79 -1.12 11.28 -8.31
N LEU A 80 -0.73 10.30 -9.12
CA LEU A 80 -1.60 9.22 -9.56
C LEU A 80 -1.84 8.17 -8.46
N PHE A 81 -0.88 8.00 -7.56
CA PHE A 81 -1.03 7.13 -6.40
C PHE A 81 -1.55 7.91 -5.17
N ILE A 82 -1.99 7.20 -4.14
CA ILE A 82 -2.38 7.77 -2.84
C ILE A 82 -1.17 8.45 -2.21
N HIS A 83 -1.25 9.78 -1.99
CA HIS A 83 -0.12 10.54 -1.45
C HIS A 83 0.13 10.19 0.02
N PRO A 84 1.35 9.70 0.38
CA PRO A 84 1.61 9.13 1.71
C PRO A 84 1.38 10.09 2.89
N ASN A 85 1.53 11.39 2.67
CA ASN A 85 1.53 12.39 3.73
C ASN A 85 0.25 13.24 3.77
N HIS A 86 -0.50 13.35 2.66
CA HIS A 86 -1.64 14.25 2.52
C HIS A 86 -2.97 13.51 2.43
N GLU A 87 -2.95 12.21 2.13
CA GLU A 87 -4.16 11.41 2.01
C GLU A 87 -4.22 10.30 3.06
N LYS A 88 -5.42 10.05 3.58
CA LYS A 88 -5.66 8.93 4.48
C LYS A 88 -5.81 7.66 3.65
N TYR A 89 -4.79 6.81 3.67
CA TYR A 89 -4.70 5.59 2.87
C TYR A 89 -5.95 4.70 2.98
N SER A 90 -6.51 4.55 4.19
CA SER A 90 -7.69 3.71 4.43
C SER A 90 -8.99 4.20 3.76
N ASN A 91 -9.02 5.44 3.24
CA ASN A 91 -10.14 5.91 2.45
C ASN A 91 -10.12 5.37 1.01
N PHE A 92 -9.01 4.80 0.59
CA PHE A 92 -8.77 4.32 -0.77
C PHE A 92 -8.56 2.81 -0.82
N ILE A 93 -7.71 2.28 0.07
CA ILE A 93 -7.35 0.87 0.11
C ILE A 93 -7.32 0.40 1.56
N ILE A 94 -7.96 -0.72 1.83
CA ILE A 94 -7.92 -1.42 3.12
C ILE A 94 -7.08 -2.69 2.95
N ARG A 95 -6.00 -2.81 3.71
CA ARG A 95 -5.24 -4.05 3.82
C ARG A 95 -5.81 -4.88 4.96
N ARG A 96 -6.44 -6.00 4.63
CA ARG A 96 -6.89 -7.00 5.58
C ARG A 96 -5.83 -8.08 5.74
N GLN A 97 -5.52 -8.42 6.99
CA GLN A 97 -4.68 -9.56 7.32
C GLN A 97 -5.35 -10.34 8.43
N GLU A 98 -5.43 -11.64 8.27
CA GLU A 98 -5.90 -12.58 9.26
C GLU A 98 -4.89 -13.72 9.39
N GLN A 99 -4.57 -14.09 10.64
CA GLN A 99 -3.67 -15.21 10.92
C GLN A 99 -4.29 -16.06 12.02
N VAL A 100 -4.41 -17.35 11.75
CA VAL A 100 -4.90 -18.35 12.70
C VAL A 100 -3.95 -19.56 12.66
N GLY A 101 -3.15 -19.71 13.71
CA GLY A 101 -2.07 -20.72 13.72
C GLY A 101 -1.10 -20.51 12.55
N ASP A 102 -0.94 -21.52 11.72
CA ASP A 102 -0.05 -21.49 10.56
C ASP A 102 -0.70 -20.92 9.29
N HIS A 103 -2.00 -20.57 9.36
CA HIS A 103 -2.74 -20.00 8.23
C HIS A 103 -2.67 -18.48 8.27
N CYS A 104 -2.31 -17.89 7.16
CA CYS A 104 -2.32 -16.44 6.97
C CYS A 104 -3.05 -16.09 5.67
N ALA A 105 -3.94 -15.11 5.73
CA ALA A 105 -4.56 -14.53 4.57
C ALA A 105 -4.31 -13.02 4.55
N ILE A 106 -3.96 -12.49 3.39
CA ILE A 106 -3.74 -11.06 3.17
C ILE A 106 -4.51 -10.66 1.92
N LYS A 107 -5.37 -9.64 2.04
CA LYS A 107 -6.12 -9.06 0.92
C LYS A 107 -6.06 -7.54 0.95
N TYR A 108 -6.08 -6.94 -0.25
CA TYR A 108 -6.23 -5.52 -0.45
C TYR A 108 -7.61 -5.25 -1.04
N ILE A 109 -8.42 -4.48 -0.31
CA ILE A 109 -9.80 -4.17 -0.66
C ILE A 109 -9.83 -2.71 -1.10
N TYR A 110 -10.30 -2.44 -2.31
CA TYR A 110 -10.39 -1.10 -2.86
C TYR A 110 -11.53 -0.99 -3.88
N ASP A 111 -11.98 0.23 -4.14
CA ASP A 111 -12.94 0.53 -5.19
C ASP A 111 -12.22 0.58 -6.55
N GLU A 112 -12.60 -0.30 -7.45
CA GLU A 112 -12.05 -0.37 -8.82
C GLU A 112 -12.44 0.85 -9.68
N GLY A 113 -13.52 1.56 -9.33
CA GLY A 113 -13.93 2.80 -9.95
C GLY A 113 -13.07 4.00 -9.54
N CYS A 114 -12.35 3.90 -8.42
CA CYS A 114 -11.43 4.93 -7.97
C CYS A 114 -10.07 4.80 -8.66
N GLU A 115 -9.76 5.70 -9.60
CA GLU A 115 -8.51 5.69 -10.37
C GLU A 115 -7.26 5.65 -9.49
N LYS A 116 -7.24 6.45 -8.40
CA LYS A 116 -6.10 6.56 -7.50
C LYS A 116 -5.85 5.26 -6.73
N SER A 117 -6.91 4.59 -6.28
CA SER A 117 -6.85 3.27 -5.64
C SER A 117 -6.30 2.23 -6.60
N LYS A 118 -6.88 2.15 -7.79
CA LYS A 118 -6.48 1.23 -8.85
C LYS A 118 -5.03 1.46 -9.29
N PHE A 119 -4.64 2.72 -9.48
CA PHE A 119 -3.24 3.04 -9.81
C PHE A 119 -2.29 2.59 -8.70
N THR A 120 -2.58 2.91 -7.44
CA THR A 120 -1.74 2.51 -6.31
C THR A 120 -1.59 0.99 -6.21
N TYR A 121 -2.69 0.26 -6.33
CA TYR A 121 -2.71 -1.20 -6.29
C TYR A 121 -1.80 -1.80 -7.36
N ASN A 122 -1.97 -1.37 -8.61
CA ASN A 122 -1.20 -1.88 -9.76
C ASN A 122 0.26 -1.44 -9.71
N TYR A 123 0.54 -0.15 -9.46
CA TYR A 123 1.89 0.41 -9.45
C TYR A 123 2.79 -0.27 -8.41
N PHE A 124 2.26 -0.46 -7.19
CA PHE A 124 3.02 -1.14 -6.13
C PHE A 124 2.87 -2.66 -6.16
N LYS A 125 2.21 -3.22 -7.20
CA LYS A 125 2.03 -4.67 -7.39
C LYS A 125 1.52 -5.34 -6.10
N LEU A 126 0.43 -4.78 -5.55
CA LEU A 126 -0.10 -5.22 -4.27
C LEU A 126 -0.69 -6.63 -4.35
N GLU A 127 -1.18 -7.05 -5.52
CA GLU A 127 -1.60 -8.41 -5.79
C GLU A 127 -0.54 -9.45 -5.39
N GLY A 128 0.74 -9.18 -5.70
CA GLY A 128 1.84 -10.06 -5.32
C GLY A 128 2.13 -10.15 -3.82
N LEU A 129 1.45 -9.35 -2.99
CA LEU A 129 1.49 -9.41 -1.52
C LEU A 129 0.24 -10.06 -0.94
N GLU A 130 -0.74 -10.39 -1.76
CA GLU A 130 -1.91 -11.12 -1.33
C GLU A 130 -1.56 -12.59 -1.11
N ILE A 131 -2.06 -13.14 -0.02
CA ILE A 131 -1.85 -14.53 0.37
C ILE A 131 -3.22 -15.10 0.68
N ASP A 132 -3.66 -16.09 -0.08
CA ASP A 132 -4.91 -16.82 0.19
C ASP A 132 -4.70 -17.90 1.24
N SER A 133 -3.50 -18.52 1.25
CA SER A 133 -3.06 -19.44 2.30
C SER A 133 -1.54 -19.64 2.20
N ILE A 134 -0.83 -19.69 3.33
CA ILE A 134 0.60 -20.02 3.35
C ILE A 134 0.87 -21.40 2.73
N ASN A 135 -0.07 -22.33 2.90
CA ASN A 135 0.09 -23.68 2.41
C ASN A 135 0.07 -23.79 0.88
N GLU A 136 -0.68 -22.91 0.18
CA GLU A 136 -0.65 -22.86 -1.29
C GLU A 136 0.71 -22.43 -1.83
N THR A 137 1.36 -21.46 -1.19
CA THR A 137 2.72 -21.02 -1.57
C THR A 137 3.79 -22.06 -1.29
N GLN A 138 3.50 -23.01 -0.39
CA GLN A 138 4.38 -24.14 -0.06
C GLN A 138 4.01 -25.44 -0.79
N GLY A 139 3.02 -25.39 -1.69
CA GLY A 139 2.57 -26.55 -2.47
C GLY A 139 1.73 -27.58 -1.68
N LEU A 140 1.20 -27.20 -0.53
CA LEU A 140 0.32 -28.04 0.28
C LEU A 140 -1.14 -27.90 -0.18
N THR A 141 -1.86 -28.99 -0.23
CA THR A 141 -3.31 -29.01 -0.59
C THR A 141 -4.16 -28.37 0.49
N ARG A 142 -5.26 -27.72 0.07
CA ARG A 142 -6.22 -27.11 0.99
C ARG A 142 -6.83 -28.16 1.91
N THR A 143 -6.99 -27.78 3.18
CA THR A 143 -7.78 -28.53 4.17
C THR A 143 -9.15 -27.85 4.37
N ASP A 144 -10.15 -28.57 4.87
CA ASP A 144 -11.50 -28.04 5.16
C ASP A 144 -11.48 -26.76 6.02
N SER A 145 -10.50 -26.63 6.93
CA SER A 145 -10.31 -25.42 7.75
C SER A 145 -9.86 -24.21 6.92
N GLN A 146 -9.12 -24.41 5.84
CA GLN A 146 -8.68 -23.36 4.94
C GLN A 146 -9.82 -22.86 4.05
N GLU A 147 -10.67 -23.75 3.56
CA GLU A 147 -11.87 -23.38 2.79
C GLU A 147 -12.83 -22.57 3.65
N ASN A 148 -13.04 -22.95 4.90
CA ASN A 148 -13.84 -22.19 5.85
C ASN A 148 -13.24 -20.81 6.15
N LEU A 149 -11.93 -20.68 6.30
CA LEU A 149 -11.26 -19.40 6.50
C LEU A 149 -11.39 -18.50 5.26
N LYS A 150 -11.22 -19.06 4.07
CA LYS A 150 -11.40 -18.34 2.81
C LYS A 150 -12.84 -17.82 2.66
N LEU A 151 -13.85 -18.67 2.92
CA LEU A 151 -15.25 -18.26 2.85
C LEU A 151 -15.58 -17.12 3.83
N ARG A 152 -15.07 -17.18 5.05
CA ARG A 152 -15.26 -16.13 6.05
C ARG A 152 -14.57 -14.82 5.61
N LEU A 153 -13.39 -14.91 5.03
CA LEU A 153 -12.65 -13.75 4.52
C LEU A 153 -13.41 -13.10 3.35
N GLU A 154 -13.94 -13.90 2.43
CA GLU A 154 -14.75 -13.40 1.29
C GLU A 154 -16.01 -12.68 1.77
N GLN A 155 -16.71 -13.23 2.76
CA GLN A 155 -17.89 -12.60 3.36
C GLN A 155 -17.55 -11.25 4.03
N GLU A 156 -16.43 -11.17 4.73
CA GLU A 156 -15.99 -9.93 5.37
C GLU A 156 -15.50 -8.90 4.36
N ILE A 157 -14.86 -9.34 3.27
CA ILE A 157 -14.48 -8.48 2.14
C ILE A 157 -15.73 -7.81 1.54
N GLU A 158 -16.77 -8.58 1.28
CA GLU A 158 -18.02 -8.05 0.73
C GLU A 158 -18.69 -7.05 1.69
N ARG A 159 -18.69 -7.36 2.98
CA ARG A 159 -19.17 -6.43 4.01
C ARG A 159 -18.38 -5.10 4.02
N LEU A 160 -17.05 -5.18 3.94
CA LEU A 160 -16.19 -3.99 3.94
C LEU A 160 -16.34 -3.18 2.64
N ARG A 161 -16.52 -3.83 1.49
CA ARG A 161 -16.84 -3.15 0.22
C ARG A 161 -18.15 -2.36 0.33
N ASN A 162 -19.18 -2.97 0.89
CA ASN A 162 -20.47 -2.31 1.09
C ASN A 162 -20.36 -1.11 2.05
N GLN A 163 -19.54 -1.24 3.11
CA GLN A 163 -19.26 -0.11 4.01
C GLN A 163 -18.47 1.00 3.32
N LEU A 164 -17.48 0.67 2.49
CA LEU A 164 -16.70 1.66 1.75
C LEU A 164 -17.59 2.42 0.76
N ASN A 165 -18.44 1.72 0.02
CA ASN A 165 -19.37 2.32 -0.92
C ASN A 165 -20.39 3.23 -0.22
N ALA A 166 -20.83 2.88 0.99
CA ALA A 166 -21.73 3.72 1.79
C ALA A 166 -21.08 4.99 2.35
N LEU A 167 -19.73 5.02 2.46
CA LEU A 167 -18.98 6.18 2.92
C LEU A 167 -18.63 7.18 1.79
N ASN A 168 -18.77 6.77 0.53
CA ASN A 168 -18.45 7.55 -0.65
C ASN A 168 -19.69 8.22 -1.30
N ILE A 169 -20.83 8.27 -0.60
CA ILE A 169 -22.05 8.99 -1.02
C ILE A 169 -22.05 10.40 -0.44
#